data_f115f3f9051041a213d477ccb4106463
#
_entry.id   f115f3f9051041a213d477ccb4106463
#
_cell.length_a   1.000
_cell.length_b   1.000
_cell.length_c   1.000
_cell.angle_alpha   90.00
_cell.angle_beta   90.00
_cell.angle_gamma   90.00
#
_symmetry.space_group_name_H-M   'P 1'
#
loop_
_entity.id
_entity.type
_entity.pdbx_description
1 polymer ?
#
loop_
_entity_poly.entity_id
_entity_poly.type
_entity_poly.pdbx_seq_one_letter_code
_entity_poly.pdbx_strand_id
1 'polypeptide(L)'
;SDGIKATYIGADARQSGTYQGEEILETENKGDINGDGKVSYIMVQGDPENIDAQYRTEYSVKALTDAGVETEELLLQRGDWDQAKGQQIVQDALTQFGDQVEVVFCNNDAMALGALQAIQAAGRTVGEDIYLVGVDALTDAVQNIIDGNMTGTVFNDYFGQAHGAAELAVKYLKGEEVDPVNMVDYVKVTSDNAADILELIK
;
A
#
# COMPACT_ATOMS: atom_id res chain seq x y z
N SER A 1 -33.06 5.63 17.94
CA SER A 1 -32.59 4.43 17.25
C SER A 1 -32.15 3.44 18.31
N ASP A 2 -32.92 2.39 18.47
CA ASP A 2 -32.60 1.29 19.35
C ASP A 2 -31.34 0.61 18.80
N GLY A 3 -30.20 1.08 19.27
CA GLY A 3 -28.92 0.75 18.71
C GLY A 3 -28.65 -0.74 18.82
N ILE A 4 -28.45 -1.38 17.70
CA ILE A 4 -27.73 -2.64 17.65
C ILE A 4 -26.41 -2.36 18.36
N LYS A 5 -26.18 -2.98 19.51
CA LYS A 5 -24.87 -2.96 20.15
C LYS A 5 -23.92 -3.78 19.29
N ALA A 6 -23.21 -3.10 18.40
CA ALA A 6 -22.18 -3.69 17.58
C ALA A 6 -20.83 -3.15 18.05
N THR A 7 -19.81 -3.99 18.02
CA THR A 7 -18.42 -3.56 18.11
C THR A 7 -17.77 -3.70 16.75
N TYR A 8 -16.92 -2.76 16.41
CA TYR A 8 -16.12 -2.77 15.20
C TYR A 8 -14.69 -3.23 15.53
N ILE A 9 -14.12 -4.06 14.70
CA ILE A 9 -12.69 -4.33 14.68
C ILE A 9 -12.18 -4.20 13.23
N GLY A 10 -11.06 -3.54 13.05
CA GLY A 10 -10.47 -3.28 11.73
C GLY A 10 -9.25 -2.40 11.85
N ALA A 11 -8.75 -1.95 10.72
CA ALA A 11 -7.56 -1.11 10.64
C ALA A 11 -7.89 0.27 10.03
N ASP A 12 -7.05 1.26 10.30
CA ASP A 12 -7.20 2.61 9.75
C ASP A 12 -6.39 2.75 8.46
N ALA A 13 -7.07 2.80 7.32
CA ALA A 13 -6.43 2.89 6.02
C ALA A 13 -5.56 4.16 5.81
N ARG A 14 -5.73 5.20 6.65
CA ARG A 14 -4.81 6.35 6.67
C ARG A 14 -3.41 5.93 7.06
N GLN A 15 -3.29 5.00 8.02
CA GLN A 15 -2.00 4.45 8.44
C GLN A 15 -1.32 3.71 7.29
N SER A 16 -2.06 2.88 6.53
CA SER A 16 -1.46 2.16 5.40
C SER A 16 -0.98 3.09 4.29
N GLY A 17 -1.75 4.13 3.94
CA GLY A 17 -1.30 5.16 3.01
C GLY A 17 -0.04 5.87 3.51
N THR A 18 -0.04 6.29 4.79
CA THR A 18 1.14 6.94 5.40
C THR A 18 2.37 6.06 5.30
N TYR A 19 2.25 4.76 5.58
CA TYR A 19 3.36 3.81 5.49
C TYR A 19 3.89 3.65 4.06
N GLN A 20 3.02 3.62 3.04
CA GLN A 20 3.46 3.65 1.64
C GLN A 20 4.34 4.88 1.32
N GLY A 21 3.94 6.07 1.79
CA GLY A 21 4.75 7.27 1.60
C GLY A 21 6.06 7.23 2.40
N GLU A 22 6.04 6.70 3.62
CA GLU A 22 7.24 6.52 4.43
C GLU A 22 8.24 5.54 3.79
N GLU A 23 7.77 4.44 3.17
CA GLU A 23 8.62 3.51 2.42
C GLU A 23 9.39 4.22 1.30
N ILE A 24 8.77 5.19 0.63
CA ILE A 24 9.45 6.02 -0.37
C ILE A 24 10.43 7.00 0.28
N LEU A 25 10.06 7.62 1.41
CA LEU A 25 10.95 8.54 2.15
C LEU A 25 12.20 7.85 2.71
N GLU A 26 12.16 6.54 2.95
CA GLU A 26 13.27 5.72 3.43
C GLU A 26 14.23 5.29 2.31
N THR A 27 13.88 5.50 1.03
CA THR A 27 14.81 5.27 -0.08
C THR A 27 15.95 6.29 -0.09
N GLU A 28 17.07 5.96 -0.72
CA GLU A 28 18.30 6.77 -0.69
C GLU A 28 18.06 8.22 -1.14
N ASN A 29 17.20 8.41 -2.14
CA ASN A 29 16.87 9.72 -2.72
C ASN A 29 15.46 10.23 -2.34
N LYS A 30 14.77 9.54 -1.41
CA LYS A 30 13.39 9.86 -0.98
C LYS A 30 12.37 9.91 -2.12
N GLY A 31 12.59 9.07 -3.14
CA GLY A 31 11.74 8.97 -4.31
C GLY A 31 12.13 9.86 -5.50
N ASP A 32 12.98 10.87 -5.31
CA ASP A 32 13.49 11.76 -6.37
C ASP A 32 14.70 11.11 -7.06
N ILE A 33 14.43 10.22 -8.02
CA ILE A 33 15.46 9.43 -8.70
C ILE A 33 16.27 10.27 -9.69
N ASN A 34 15.60 11.19 -10.38
CA ASN A 34 16.22 12.00 -11.42
C ASN A 34 16.95 13.24 -10.86
N GLY A 35 16.73 13.59 -9.57
CA GLY A 35 17.39 14.68 -8.87
C GLY A 35 16.87 16.07 -9.26
N ASP A 36 15.65 16.18 -9.76
CA ASP A 36 15.06 17.46 -10.16
C ASP A 36 14.38 18.23 -9.00
N GLY A 37 14.34 17.63 -7.82
CA GLY A 37 13.82 18.23 -6.59
C GLY A 37 12.37 17.90 -6.29
N LYS A 38 11.74 17.01 -7.06
CA LYS A 38 10.36 16.54 -6.84
C LYS A 38 10.25 15.04 -7.10
N VAL A 39 9.19 14.43 -6.59
CA VAL A 39 8.83 13.03 -6.86
C VAL A 39 7.67 12.99 -7.85
N SER A 40 7.94 12.51 -9.05
CA SER A 40 6.93 12.33 -10.09
C SER A 40 6.34 10.93 -10.01
N TYR A 41 5.03 10.83 -9.76
CA TYR A 41 4.40 9.56 -9.47
C TYR A 41 3.16 9.26 -10.30
N ILE A 42 2.83 7.97 -10.36
CA ILE A 42 1.52 7.48 -10.79
C ILE A 42 0.81 6.79 -9.64
N MET A 43 -0.51 6.96 -9.59
CA MET A 43 -1.39 6.35 -8.59
C MET A 43 -2.36 5.38 -9.24
N VAL A 44 -2.24 4.10 -8.89
CA VAL A 44 -3.19 3.04 -9.28
C VAL A 44 -4.18 2.86 -8.13
N GLN A 45 -5.31 3.54 -8.24
CA GLN A 45 -6.33 3.60 -7.21
C GLN A 45 -7.24 2.37 -7.26
N GLY A 46 -7.69 1.89 -6.12
CA GLY A 46 -8.75 0.89 -6.00
C GLY A 46 -10.11 1.43 -6.48
N ASP A 47 -11.19 0.98 -5.87
CA ASP A 47 -12.50 1.58 -6.11
C ASP A 47 -12.59 2.94 -5.42
N PRO A 48 -12.76 4.07 -6.15
CA PRO A 48 -12.80 5.40 -5.56
C PRO A 48 -14.02 5.64 -4.65
N GLU A 49 -15.04 4.78 -4.68
CA GLU A 49 -16.16 4.82 -3.73
C GLU A 49 -15.82 4.12 -2.40
N ASN A 50 -14.74 3.36 -2.36
CA ASN A 50 -14.24 2.70 -1.15
C ASN A 50 -13.36 3.67 -0.35
N ILE A 51 -13.66 3.79 0.95
CA ILE A 51 -12.94 4.72 1.84
C ILE A 51 -11.46 4.37 1.99
N ASP A 52 -11.10 3.08 1.93
CA ASP A 52 -9.71 2.66 2.02
C ASP A 52 -8.91 3.11 0.79
N ALA A 53 -9.51 3.04 -0.41
CA ALA A 53 -8.89 3.55 -1.61
C ALA A 53 -8.64 5.07 -1.53
N GLN A 54 -9.61 5.82 -1.00
CA GLN A 54 -9.46 7.26 -0.81
C GLN A 54 -8.32 7.58 0.15
N TYR A 55 -8.28 6.94 1.31
CA TYR A 55 -7.25 7.19 2.33
C TYR A 55 -5.86 6.71 1.89
N ARG A 56 -5.73 5.53 1.27
CA ARG A 56 -4.45 5.07 0.75
C ARG A 56 -3.91 6.02 -0.31
N THR A 57 -4.77 6.50 -1.21
CA THR A 57 -4.41 7.50 -2.24
C THR A 57 -3.97 8.83 -1.63
N GLU A 58 -4.73 9.37 -0.69
CA GLU A 58 -4.43 10.68 -0.09
C GLU A 58 -3.19 10.63 0.79
N TYR A 59 -3.12 9.65 1.71
CA TYR A 59 -2.12 9.65 2.76
C TYR A 59 -0.74 9.17 2.29
N SER A 60 -0.64 8.43 1.19
CA SER A 60 0.67 8.09 0.62
C SER A 60 1.40 9.34 0.09
N VAL A 61 0.70 10.18 -0.63
CA VAL A 61 1.24 11.44 -1.14
C VAL A 61 1.41 12.46 -0.01
N LYS A 62 0.45 12.48 0.94
CA LYS A 62 0.51 13.37 2.10
C LYS A 62 1.76 13.12 2.95
N ALA A 63 2.18 11.88 3.14
CA ALA A 63 3.40 11.57 3.88
C ALA A 63 4.65 12.22 3.24
N LEU A 64 4.76 12.20 1.90
CA LEU A 64 5.83 12.87 1.19
C LEU A 64 5.77 14.41 1.39
N THR A 65 4.60 14.99 1.18
CA THR A 65 4.43 16.45 1.28
C THR A 65 4.61 16.99 2.71
N ASP A 66 4.14 16.25 3.72
CA ASP A 66 4.36 16.58 5.13
C ASP A 66 5.86 16.51 5.51
N ALA A 67 6.64 15.66 4.85
CA ALA A 67 8.09 15.60 4.98
C ALA A 67 8.84 16.68 4.17
N GLY A 68 8.10 17.54 3.46
CA GLY A 68 8.67 18.65 2.68
C GLY A 68 9.17 18.23 1.29
N VAL A 69 8.80 17.04 0.81
CA VAL A 69 9.10 16.60 -0.55
C VAL A 69 8.06 17.16 -1.52
N GLU A 70 8.51 17.84 -2.57
CA GLU A 70 7.63 18.26 -3.66
C GLU A 70 7.20 17.04 -4.49
N THR A 71 5.93 17.01 -4.91
CA THR A 71 5.37 15.87 -5.66
C THR A 71 4.68 16.33 -6.93
N GLU A 72 4.75 15.52 -7.98
CA GLU A 72 4.02 15.71 -9.23
C GLU A 72 3.21 14.47 -9.57
N GLU A 73 1.88 14.61 -9.61
CA GLU A 73 0.99 13.56 -10.07
C GLU A 73 0.97 13.52 -11.60
N LEU A 74 1.58 12.49 -12.19
CA LEU A 74 1.54 12.27 -13.63
C LEU A 74 0.23 11.60 -14.07
N LEU A 75 -0.29 10.68 -13.24
CA LEU A 75 -1.52 9.95 -13.50
C LEU A 75 -2.13 9.45 -12.18
N LEU A 76 -3.46 9.62 -12.05
CA LEU A 76 -4.29 8.88 -11.12
C LEU A 76 -5.35 8.11 -11.92
N GLN A 77 -5.37 6.78 -11.80
CA GLN A 77 -6.33 5.97 -12.54
C GLN A 77 -6.89 4.82 -11.69
N ARG A 78 -8.21 4.57 -11.90
CA ARG A 78 -8.94 3.50 -11.23
C ARG A 78 -8.52 2.13 -11.75
N GLY A 79 -8.00 1.28 -10.85
CA GLY A 79 -7.58 -0.10 -11.11
C GLY A 79 -8.51 -1.16 -10.51
N ASP A 80 -9.51 -0.77 -9.71
CA ASP A 80 -10.55 -1.66 -9.15
C ASP A 80 -9.99 -2.87 -8.39
N TRP A 81 -8.85 -2.75 -7.73
CA TRP A 81 -8.16 -3.84 -7.00
C TRP A 81 -7.69 -5.00 -7.90
N ASP A 82 -7.75 -4.82 -9.22
CA ASP A 82 -7.52 -5.86 -10.22
C ASP A 82 -6.08 -5.84 -10.75
N GLN A 83 -5.42 -6.99 -10.75
CA GLN A 83 -4.03 -7.13 -11.18
C GLN A 83 -3.83 -6.78 -12.66
N ALA A 84 -4.73 -7.23 -13.54
CA ALA A 84 -4.60 -6.98 -14.96
C ALA A 84 -4.82 -5.51 -15.31
N LYS A 85 -5.73 -4.84 -14.57
CA LYS A 85 -5.90 -3.38 -14.69
C LYS A 85 -4.66 -2.64 -14.19
N GLY A 86 -4.08 -3.04 -13.06
CA GLY A 86 -2.81 -2.50 -12.56
C GLY A 86 -1.71 -2.58 -13.62
N GLN A 87 -1.55 -3.75 -14.25
CA GLN A 87 -0.61 -3.94 -15.34
C GLN A 87 -0.86 -3.01 -16.53
N GLN A 88 -2.11 -2.93 -17.01
CA GLN A 88 -2.45 -2.10 -18.16
C GLN A 88 -2.22 -0.61 -17.89
N ILE A 89 -2.65 -0.12 -16.71
CA ILE A 89 -2.48 1.28 -16.32
C ILE A 89 -1.01 1.66 -16.31
N VAL A 90 -0.16 0.85 -15.69
CA VAL A 90 1.27 1.14 -15.57
C VAL A 90 1.97 1.01 -16.92
N GLN A 91 1.60 0.04 -17.76
CA GLN A 91 2.11 -0.09 -19.12
C GLN A 91 1.80 1.17 -19.97
N ASP A 92 0.57 1.66 -19.90
CA ASP A 92 0.16 2.86 -20.63
C ASP A 92 0.87 4.11 -20.10
N ALA A 93 0.98 4.24 -18.75
CA ALA A 93 1.69 5.34 -18.11
C ALA A 93 3.18 5.36 -18.48
N LEU A 94 3.87 4.21 -18.44
CA LEU A 94 5.28 4.13 -18.83
C LEU A 94 5.48 4.42 -20.33
N THR A 95 4.51 4.07 -21.17
CA THR A 95 4.54 4.42 -22.60
C THR A 95 4.40 5.94 -22.81
N GLN A 96 3.56 6.58 -21.99
CA GLN A 96 3.27 8.01 -22.10
C GLN A 96 4.34 8.90 -21.48
N PHE A 97 4.81 8.55 -20.29
CA PHE A 97 5.67 9.39 -19.44
C PHE A 97 7.13 8.90 -19.39
N GLY A 98 7.39 7.62 -19.75
CA GLY A 98 8.74 7.05 -19.78
C GLY A 98 9.46 7.18 -18.44
N ASP A 99 10.68 7.71 -18.50
CA ASP A 99 11.56 7.86 -17.33
C ASP A 99 11.14 8.97 -16.37
N GLN A 100 10.08 9.72 -16.68
CA GLN A 100 9.52 10.69 -15.73
C GLN A 100 8.80 10.00 -14.56
N VAL A 101 8.37 8.75 -14.72
CA VAL A 101 7.72 8.00 -13.64
C VAL A 101 8.79 7.50 -12.67
N GLU A 102 8.82 8.04 -11.46
CA GLU A 102 9.78 7.65 -10.42
C GLU A 102 9.15 6.73 -9.38
N VAL A 103 7.86 6.95 -9.05
CA VAL A 103 7.15 6.16 -8.05
C VAL A 103 5.82 5.66 -8.60
N VAL A 104 5.53 4.39 -8.34
CA VAL A 104 4.23 3.76 -8.60
C VAL A 104 3.59 3.42 -7.25
N PHE A 105 2.56 4.16 -6.89
CA PHE A 105 1.70 3.85 -5.75
C PHE A 105 0.55 2.96 -6.22
N CYS A 106 0.38 1.80 -5.61
CA CYS A 106 -0.79 0.94 -5.81
C CYS A 106 -1.55 0.81 -4.49
N ASN A 107 -2.87 1.00 -4.54
CA ASN A 107 -3.68 0.88 -3.32
C ASN A 107 -3.78 -0.56 -2.78
N ASN A 108 -3.37 -1.59 -3.55
CA ASN A 108 -3.18 -2.94 -3.05
C ASN A 108 -2.09 -3.71 -3.82
N ASP A 109 -1.68 -4.84 -3.28
CA ASP A 109 -0.62 -5.69 -3.84
C ASP A 109 -1.03 -6.38 -5.15
N ALA A 110 -2.31 -6.72 -5.35
CA ALA A 110 -2.73 -7.30 -6.61
C ALA A 110 -2.44 -6.37 -7.78
N MET A 111 -2.78 -5.07 -7.64
CA MET A 111 -2.45 -4.05 -8.65
C MET A 111 -0.94 -3.81 -8.72
N ALA A 112 -0.21 -3.86 -7.59
CA ALA A 112 1.25 -3.71 -7.57
C ALA A 112 1.97 -4.85 -8.30
N LEU A 113 1.52 -6.09 -8.14
CA LEU A 113 2.05 -7.24 -8.88
C LEU A 113 1.79 -7.12 -10.40
N GLY A 114 0.66 -6.53 -10.77
CA GLY A 114 0.40 -6.18 -12.17
C GLY A 114 1.32 -5.07 -12.67
N ALA A 115 1.50 -4.02 -11.86
CA ALA A 115 2.42 -2.92 -12.12
C ALA A 115 3.86 -3.41 -12.32
N LEU A 116 4.32 -4.34 -11.47
CA LEU A 116 5.65 -4.96 -11.57
C LEU A 116 5.86 -5.62 -12.94
N GLN A 117 4.87 -6.35 -13.45
CA GLN A 117 4.97 -6.98 -14.76
C GLN A 117 5.15 -5.93 -15.88
N ALA A 118 4.44 -4.80 -15.79
CA ALA A 118 4.59 -3.71 -16.76
C ALA A 118 5.96 -3.02 -16.65
N ILE A 119 6.45 -2.78 -15.44
CA ILE A 119 7.78 -2.20 -15.16
C ILE A 119 8.87 -3.09 -15.77
N GLN A 120 8.84 -4.39 -15.49
CA GLN A 120 9.80 -5.35 -16.03
C GLN A 120 9.73 -5.46 -17.57
N ALA A 121 8.51 -5.45 -18.14
CA ALA A 121 8.32 -5.48 -19.58
C ALA A 121 8.85 -4.20 -20.27
N ALA A 122 8.84 -3.06 -19.57
CA ALA A 122 9.45 -1.82 -20.03
C ALA A 122 10.99 -1.79 -19.87
N GLY A 123 11.58 -2.84 -19.28
CA GLY A 123 13.03 -2.93 -19.04
C GLY A 123 13.52 -2.07 -17.88
N ARG A 124 12.61 -1.66 -16.98
CA ARG A 124 12.96 -0.87 -15.80
C ARG A 124 13.17 -1.77 -14.59
N THR A 125 13.98 -1.29 -13.64
CA THR A 125 14.39 -2.02 -12.45
C THR A 125 13.94 -1.29 -11.19
N VAL A 126 13.11 -1.95 -10.38
CA VAL A 126 12.67 -1.40 -9.08
C VAL A 126 13.88 -1.24 -8.17
N GLY A 127 13.95 -0.11 -7.48
CA GLY A 127 15.07 0.24 -6.60
C GLY A 127 16.25 0.93 -7.29
N GLU A 128 16.30 0.93 -8.63
CA GLU A 128 17.32 1.60 -9.42
C GLU A 128 16.78 2.83 -10.13
N ASP A 129 15.74 2.64 -10.94
CA ASP A 129 15.17 3.69 -11.80
C ASP A 129 13.66 3.93 -11.61
N ILE A 130 13.03 3.17 -10.73
CA ILE A 130 11.62 3.31 -10.36
C ILE A 130 11.39 2.67 -8.97
N TYR A 131 10.43 3.21 -8.21
CA TYR A 131 9.95 2.60 -6.96
C TYR A 131 8.52 2.09 -7.12
N LEU A 132 8.21 1.00 -6.40
CA LEU A 132 6.89 0.35 -6.44
C LEU A 132 6.47 -0.06 -5.04
N VAL A 133 5.32 0.43 -4.57
CA VAL A 133 4.74 0.10 -3.26
C VAL A 133 3.29 -0.35 -3.38
N GLY A 134 2.91 -1.31 -2.53
CA GLY A 134 1.57 -1.89 -2.45
C GLY A 134 0.98 -1.81 -1.04
N VAL A 135 -0.11 -2.55 -0.81
CA VAL A 135 -0.74 -2.79 0.50
C VAL A 135 -1.34 -4.18 0.47
N ASP A 136 -1.34 -4.89 1.57
CA ASP A 136 -1.95 -6.15 2.02
C ASP A 136 -0.91 -7.20 2.45
N ALA A 137 0.34 -7.10 2.01
CA ALA A 137 1.39 -8.09 2.19
C ALA A 137 0.98 -9.48 1.66
N LEU A 138 0.51 -9.54 0.41
CA LEU A 138 0.32 -10.81 -0.27
C LEU A 138 1.66 -11.57 -0.36
N THR A 139 1.62 -12.89 -0.22
CA THR A 139 2.82 -13.74 -0.23
C THR A 139 3.75 -13.45 -1.42
N ASP A 140 3.18 -13.28 -2.62
CA ASP A 140 3.95 -12.98 -3.81
C ASP A 140 4.56 -11.56 -3.78
N ALA A 141 3.86 -10.58 -3.21
CA ALA A 141 4.39 -9.22 -3.05
C ALA A 141 5.56 -9.21 -2.05
N VAL A 142 5.39 -9.86 -0.88
CA VAL A 142 6.45 -9.98 0.12
C VAL A 142 7.67 -10.73 -0.43
N GLN A 143 7.45 -11.78 -1.23
CA GLN A 143 8.56 -12.47 -1.90
C GLN A 143 9.28 -11.53 -2.89
N ASN A 144 8.56 -10.71 -3.65
CA ASN A 144 9.17 -9.74 -4.55
C ASN A 144 9.94 -8.63 -3.83
N ILE A 145 9.56 -8.27 -2.59
CA ILE A 145 10.37 -7.37 -1.76
C ILE A 145 11.69 -8.03 -1.37
N ILE A 146 11.66 -9.30 -0.94
CA ILE A 146 12.86 -10.08 -0.62
C ILE A 146 13.80 -10.20 -1.83
N ASP A 147 13.23 -10.39 -3.01
CA ASP A 147 13.97 -10.54 -4.28
C ASP A 147 14.43 -9.18 -4.86
N GLY A 148 14.07 -8.06 -4.23
CA GLY A 148 14.43 -6.71 -4.68
C GLY A 148 13.60 -6.18 -5.86
N ASN A 149 12.46 -6.79 -6.16
CA ASN A 149 11.57 -6.41 -7.26
C ASN A 149 10.41 -5.48 -6.83
N MET A 150 10.21 -5.26 -5.53
CA MET A 150 9.29 -4.29 -4.97
C MET A 150 9.97 -3.53 -3.85
N THR A 151 9.62 -2.25 -3.70
CA THR A 151 10.18 -1.38 -2.67
C THR A 151 9.61 -1.72 -1.29
N GLY A 152 8.30 -1.92 -1.22
CA GLY A 152 7.61 -2.24 0.03
C GLY A 152 6.14 -2.57 -0.18
N THR A 153 5.52 -3.01 0.91
CA THR A 153 4.07 -3.17 1.07
C THR A 153 3.70 -2.93 2.53
N VAL A 154 2.40 -2.88 2.79
CA VAL A 154 1.88 -2.65 4.14
C VAL A 154 1.00 -3.82 4.54
N PHE A 155 1.41 -4.57 5.56
CA PHE A 155 0.66 -5.72 6.05
C PHE A 155 -0.62 -5.26 6.76
N ASN A 156 -1.76 -5.68 6.23
CA ASN A 156 -3.06 -5.56 6.86
C ASN A 156 -3.25 -6.78 7.77
N ASP A 157 -2.98 -6.64 9.08
CA ASP A 157 -2.95 -7.77 10.02
C ASP A 157 -4.33 -8.42 10.18
N TYR A 158 -4.68 -9.25 9.21
CA TYR A 158 -5.93 -10.03 9.22
C TYR A 158 -5.94 -11.10 10.30
N PHE A 159 -4.79 -11.57 10.80
CA PHE A 159 -4.73 -12.48 11.95
C PHE A 159 -5.15 -11.75 13.24
N GLY A 160 -4.57 -10.58 13.49
CA GLY A 160 -4.95 -9.74 14.63
C GLY A 160 -6.42 -9.35 14.59
N GLN A 161 -6.95 -9.01 13.41
CA GLN A 161 -8.37 -8.71 13.25
C GLN A 161 -9.24 -9.94 13.52
N ALA A 162 -8.90 -11.12 12.99
CA ALA A 162 -9.66 -12.34 13.17
C ALA A 162 -9.65 -12.82 14.65
N HIS A 163 -8.47 -12.83 15.27
CA HIS A 163 -8.34 -13.21 16.68
C HIS A 163 -9.06 -12.22 17.60
N GLY A 164 -8.87 -10.92 17.39
CA GLY A 164 -9.56 -9.89 18.14
C GLY A 164 -11.08 -9.96 18.00
N ALA A 165 -11.59 -10.25 16.81
CA ALA A 165 -13.04 -10.45 16.61
C ALA A 165 -13.57 -11.63 17.43
N ALA A 166 -12.84 -12.74 17.46
CA ALA A 166 -13.21 -13.91 18.26
C ALA A 166 -13.18 -13.61 19.77
N GLU A 167 -12.15 -12.92 20.25
CA GLU A 167 -12.02 -12.51 21.65
C GLU A 167 -13.15 -11.56 22.07
N LEU A 168 -13.46 -10.55 21.26
CA LEU A 168 -14.54 -9.60 21.51
C LEU A 168 -15.90 -10.32 21.55
N ALA A 169 -16.13 -11.28 20.65
CA ALA A 169 -17.34 -12.08 20.66
C ALA A 169 -17.48 -12.91 21.94
N VAL A 170 -16.39 -13.51 22.43
CA VAL A 170 -16.38 -14.27 23.68
C VAL A 170 -16.65 -13.35 24.88
N LYS A 171 -16.03 -12.18 24.95
CA LYS A 171 -16.28 -11.18 26.01
C LYS A 171 -17.74 -10.76 26.02
N TYR A 172 -18.29 -10.42 24.86
CA TYR A 172 -19.70 -10.04 24.73
C TYR A 172 -20.67 -11.14 25.22
N LEU A 173 -20.41 -12.41 24.81
CA LEU A 173 -21.24 -13.54 25.24
C LEU A 173 -21.17 -13.82 26.75
N LYS A 174 -20.07 -13.43 27.41
CA LYS A 174 -19.93 -13.50 28.88
C LYS A 174 -20.59 -12.33 29.61
N GLY A 175 -21.11 -11.35 28.87
CA GLY A 175 -21.70 -10.13 29.43
C GLY A 175 -20.67 -9.10 29.88
N GLU A 176 -19.43 -9.24 29.44
CA GLU A 176 -18.37 -8.26 29.67
C GLU A 176 -18.56 -7.04 28.74
N GLU A 177 -18.13 -5.87 29.21
CA GLU A 177 -18.11 -4.68 28.35
C GLU A 177 -17.06 -4.83 27.24
N VAL A 178 -17.43 -4.42 26.03
CA VAL A 178 -16.53 -4.36 24.87
C VAL A 178 -16.54 -2.94 24.31
N ASP A 179 -15.37 -2.46 23.93
CA ASP A 179 -15.25 -1.15 23.30
C ASP A 179 -15.99 -1.15 21.95
N PRO A 180 -16.64 -0.03 21.60
CA PRO A 180 -17.37 0.07 20.33
C PRO A 180 -16.45 0.04 19.10
N VAL A 181 -15.17 0.43 19.24
CA VAL A 181 -14.18 0.45 18.20
C VAL A 181 -12.87 -0.12 18.71
N ASN A 182 -12.35 -1.13 18.00
CA ASN A 182 -11.09 -1.79 18.31
C ASN A 182 -10.24 -1.77 17.04
N MET A 183 -9.11 -1.06 17.09
CA MET A 183 -8.24 -0.91 15.95
C MET A 183 -7.08 -1.90 16.02
N VAL A 184 -6.73 -2.46 14.86
CA VAL A 184 -5.53 -3.28 14.65
C VAL A 184 -4.61 -2.49 13.74
N ASP A 185 -3.38 -2.28 14.18
CA ASP A 185 -2.42 -1.51 13.41
C ASP A 185 -1.96 -2.25 12.17
N TYR A 186 -1.69 -1.50 11.12
CA TYR A 186 -0.93 -1.98 9.98
C TYR A 186 0.55 -2.14 10.33
N VAL A 187 1.27 -2.95 9.55
CA VAL A 187 2.72 -3.10 9.69
C VAL A 187 3.39 -2.77 8.36
N LYS A 188 4.33 -1.84 8.38
CA LYS A 188 5.16 -1.51 7.22
C LYS A 188 6.10 -2.68 6.90
N VAL A 189 6.19 -3.07 5.62
CA VAL A 189 6.98 -4.23 5.16
C VAL A 189 7.97 -3.80 4.09
N THR A 190 9.23 -3.81 4.46
CA THR A 190 10.37 -3.50 3.60
C THR A 190 11.35 -4.66 3.58
N SER A 191 12.47 -4.53 2.88
CA SER A 191 13.54 -5.54 2.89
C SER A 191 14.03 -5.93 4.30
N ASP A 192 13.85 -5.04 5.29
CA ASP A 192 14.35 -5.24 6.64
C ASP A 192 13.56 -6.32 7.42
N ASN A 193 12.26 -6.48 7.14
CA ASN A 193 11.38 -7.39 7.86
C ASN A 193 10.54 -8.31 6.96
N ALA A 194 10.67 -8.23 5.65
CA ALA A 194 9.88 -9.02 4.71
C ALA A 194 10.02 -10.53 4.94
N ALA A 195 11.21 -11.02 5.33
CA ALA A 195 11.43 -12.43 5.62
C ALA A 195 10.59 -12.91 6.82
N ASP A 196 10.55 -12.13 7.89
CA ASP A 196 9.76 -12.44 9.10
C ASP A 196 8.26 -12.40 8.81
N ILE A 197 7.82 -11.41 8.04
CA ILE A 197 6.41 -11.32 7.59
C ILE A 197 6.05 -12.50 6.70
N LEU A 198 6.93 -12.92 5.79
CA LEU A 198 6.69 -14.07 4.92
C LEU A 198 6.53 -15.37 5.72
N GLU A 199 7.27 -15.55 6.80
CA GLU A 199 7.09 -16.69 7.71
C GLU A 199 5.76 -16.63 8.47
N LEU A 200 5.31 -15.43 8.85
CA LEU A 200 4.04 -15.24 9.55
C LEU A 200 2.82 -15.57 8.69
N ILE A 201 2.86 -15.22 7.39
CA ILE A 201 1.69 -15.30 6.49
C ILE A 201 1.64 -16.60 5.66
N LYS A 202 2.63 -17.50 5.78
CA LYS A 202 2.62 -18.86 5.16
C LYS A 202 1.83 -19.85 6.00
#